data_ce45555171f5397f510a6d02620806f3
#
_entry.id   ce45555171f5397f510a6d02620806f3
#
_cell.length_a   1.000
_cell.length_b   1.000
_cell.length_c   1.000
_cell.angle_alpha   90.00
_cell.angle_beta   90.00
_cell.angle_gamma   90.00
#
_symmetry.space_group_name_H-M   'P 1'
#
loop_
_entity.id
_entity.type
_entity.pdbx_description
1 polymer ?
#
loop_
_entity_poly.entity_id
_entity_poly.type
_entity_poly.pdbx_seq_one_letter_code
_entity_poly.pdbx_strand_id
1 'polypeptide(L)'
;MYNQGYPKFASASARGFMTENRYSLAAFVNKTLDRDLQQGLFELESDRMLDINLNGEVWIKMGAMVAYTGQVKFVREGLLDQGLGNLLKKAISGEGTQLTKAMGHGSVFCADSGKKITILQLKNEAICVNGNDLLAFEMSLKPEIKMMRRISSMLAGGLFNIRLEGTGMVAITSHYDPLTLPVTPNSPVTTDPNATVMWSGNLEPELKTDIQWKTFIGRGSGESVQMLFRGNGFVVVQPYEEVYYQNIQS
;
A
#
# COMPACT_ATOMS: atom_id res chain seq x y z
N MET A 1 -38.08 15.22 -17.35
CA MET A 1 -37.22 15.54 -18.50
C MET A 1 -36.41 16.78 -18.17
N TYR A 2 -35.20 16.62 -17.61
CA TYR A 2 -34.21 17.69 -17.57
C TYR A 2 -32.89 17.07 -17.95
N ASN A 3 -32.56 17.22 -19.24
CA ASN A 3 -31.29 16.86 -19.80
C ASN A 3 -30.39 18.11 -19.67
N GLN A 4 -29.56 18.17 -18.64
CA GLN A 4 -28.50 19.17 -18.54
C GLN A 4 -27.21 18.48 -18.96
N GLY A 5 -26.91 18.63 -20.27
CA GLY A 5 -25.65 18.21 -20.82
C GLY A 5 -24.48 18.99 -20.16
N TYR A 6 -23.52 18.25 -19.66
CA TYR A 6 -22.24 18.83 -19.26
C TYR A 6 -21.59 19.52 -20.45
N PRO A 7 -20.96 20.70 -20.27
CA PRO A 7 -20.29 21.39 -21.37
C PRO A 7 -19.14 20.50 -21.87
N LYS A 8 -19.21 20.11 -23.15
CA LYS A 8 -18.10 19.48 -23.85
C LYS A 8 -16.99 20.51 -23.94
N PHE A 9 -15.90 20.29 -23.21
CA PHE A 9 -14.70 21.09 -23.37
C PHE A 9 -14.09 20.76 -24.73
N ALA A 10 -14.24 21.69 -25.68
CA ALA A 10 -13.70 21.56 -27.04
C ALA A 10 -12.17 21.63 -26.97
N SER A 11 -11.48 20.75 -27.71
CA SER A 11 -10.05 20.82 -27.95
C SER A 11 -9.69 22.19 -28.57
N ALA A 12 -9.01 23.04 -27.85
CA ALA A 12 -8.55 24.32 -28.33
C ALA A 12 -7.39 24.13 -29.33
N SER A 13 -7.65 24.32 -30.61
CA SER A 13 -6.64 24.51 -31.64
C SER A 13 -5.95 25.86 -31.41
N ALA A 14 -4.64 25.87 -31.52
CA ALA A 14 -3.75 27.01 -31.34
C ALA A 14 -4.12 28.21 -32.22
N ARG A 15 -4.25 29.40 -31.63
CA ARG A 15 -3.66 30.72 -32.05
C ARG A 15 -4.26 31.85 -31.23
N GLY A 16 -3.41 32.50 -30.45
CA GLY A 16 -3.70 33.74 -29.76
C GLY A 16 -3.00 33.76 -28.40
N PHE A 17 -1.92 34.53 -28.27
CA PHE A 17 -1.30 34.86 -26.98
C PHE A 17 -2.28 35.73 -26.16
N MET A 18 -3.30 35.10 -25.61
CA MET A 18 -3.93 35.59 -24.40
C MET A 18 -3.23 34.86 -23.27
N THR A 19 -2.59 35.57 -22.37
CA THR A 19 -2.05 35.04 -21.12
C THR A 19 -3.23 34.52 -20.32
N GLU A 20 -3.58 33.25 -20.54
CA GLU A 20 -4.63 32.59 -19.80
C GLU A 20 -4.25 32.69 -18.33
N ASN A 21 -5.13 33.27 -17.52
CA ASN A 21 -4.85 33.46 -16.11
C ASN A 21 -4.63 32.09 -15.45
N ARG A 22 -3.36 31.74 -15.17
CA ARG A 22 -2.96 30.45 -14.58
C ARG A 22 -3.63 30.15 -13.24
N TYR A 23 -4.28 31.14 -12.64
CA TYR A 23 -5.03 31.02 -11.39
C TYR A 23 -6.54 30.94 -11.62
N SER A 24 -7.01 30.87 -12.87
CA SER A 24 -8.44 30.70 -13.14
C SER A 24 -8.90 29.32 -12.70
N LEU A 25 -10.19 29.22 -12.31
CA LEU A 25 -10.81 27.92 -12.00
C LEU A 25 -10.71 26.94 -13.18
N ALA A 26 -10.88 27.42 -14.40
CA ALA A 26 -10.75 26.61 -15.60
C ALA A 26 -9.33 26.04 -15.75
N ALA A 27 -8.30 26.85 -15.53
CA ALA A 27 -6.92 26.38 -15.58
C ALA A 27 -6.62 25.33 -14.49
N PHE A 28 -7.15 25.53 -13.28
CA PHE A 28 -7.05 24.55 -12.20
C PHE A 28 -7.72 23.23 -12.57
N VAL A 29 -8.99 23.26 -13.01
CA VAL A 29 -9.76 22.05 -13.40
C VAL A 29 -9.06 21.31 -14.52
N ASN A 30 -8.62 22.01 -15.58
CA ASN A 30 -7.93 21.38 -16.70
C ASN A 30 -6.58 20.75 -16.29
N LYS A 31 -5.88 21.33 -15.32
CA LYS A 31 -4.61 20.78 -14.81
C LYS A 31 -4.80 19.54 -13.96
N THR A 32 -5.90 19.48 -13.21
CA THR A 32 -6.20 18.41 -12.26
C THR A 32 -7.28 17.45 -12.75
N LEU A 33 -7.69 17.57 -14.00
CA LEU A 33 -8.67 16.67 -14.60
C LEU A 33 -8.09 15.25 -14.65
N ASP A 34 -8.92 14.31 -14.22
CA ASP A 34 -8.68 12.88 -14.32
C ASP A 34 -8.26 12.46 -15.74
N ARG A 35 -7.24 11.64 -15.86
CA ARG A 35 -6.62 11.20 -17.11
C ARG A 35 -6.55 9.68 -17.15
N ASP A 36 -7.62 9.07 -17.60
CA ASP A 36 -7.60 7.64 -17.91
C ASP A 36 -6.56 7.36 -19.02
N LEU A 37 -5.44 6.76 -18.66
CA LEU A 37 -4.36 6.40 -19.58
C LEU A 37 -4.57 5.03 -20.22
N GLN A 38 -5.57 4.26 -19.77
CA GLN A 38 -5.91 2.91 -20.25
C GLN A 38 -4.71 1.94 -20.19
N GLN A 39 -3.87 2.07 -19.16
CA GLN A 39 -2.64 1.29 -19.03
C GLN A 39 -2.83 -0.01 -18.24
N GLY A 40 -4.03 -0.30 -17.78
CA GLY A 40 -4.35 -1.54 -17.06
C GLY A 40 -5.23 -1.33 -15.85
N LEU A 41 -5.22 -2.30 -14.93
CA LEU A 41 -6.06 -2.23 -13.74
C LEU A 41 -5.63 -1.11 -12.79
N PHE A 42 -4.32 -0.91 -12.60
CA PHE A 42 -3.77 0.11 -11.71
C PHE A 42 -3.04 1.18 -12.52
N GLU A 43 -3.38 2.43 -12.27
CA GLU A 43 -2.74 3.61 -12.85
C GLU A 43 -2.44 4.63 -11.76
N LEU A 44 -1.45 5.51 -11.98
CA LEU A 44 -1.15 6.61 -11.07
C LEU A 44 -1.72 7.92 -11.63
N GLU A 45 -2.73 8.48 -10.97
CA GLU A 45 -3.16 9.86 -11.21
C GLU A 45 -2.11 10.88 -10.74
N SER A 46 -1.39 10.52 -9.70
CA SER A 46 -0.23 11.22 -9.19
C SER A 46 0.66 10.23 -8.44
N ASP A 47 1.83 10.67 -7.99
CA ASP A 47 2.70 9.85 -7.14
C ASP A 47 2.08 9.45 -5.80
N ARG A 48 0.88 9.95 -5.48
CA ARG A 48 0.16 9.75 -4.20
C ARG A 48 -1.30 9.37 -4.36
N MET A 49 -1.75 9.13 -5.57
CA MET A 49 -3.12 8.72 -5.86
C MET A 49 -3.12 7.62 -6.91
N LEU A 50 -3.67 6.48 -6.53
CA LEU A 50 -3.91 5.32 -7.38
C LEU A 50 -5.30 5.41 -7.97
N ASP A 51 -5.42 5.26 -9.29
CA ASP A 51 -6.68 4.91 -9.96
C ASP A 51 -6.72 3.41 -10.22
N ILE A 52 -7.84 2.80 -9.91
CA ILE A 52 -8.14 1.40 -10.14
C ILE A 52 -9.27 1.32 -11.16
N ASN A 53 -8.96 0.96 -12.40
CA ASN A 53 -9.92 0.70 -13.46
C ASN A 53 -10.67 -0.61 -13.17
N LEU A 54 -11.64 -0.55 -12.26
CA LEU A 54 -12.31 -1.72 -11.71
C LEU A 54 -13.24 -2.37 -12.74
N ASN A 55 -13.00 -3.66 -13.03
CA ASN A 55 -13.88 -4.52 -13.81
C ASN A 55 -13.88 -5.93 -13.16
N GLY A 56 -14.66 -6.10 -12.11
CA GLY A 56 -14.70 -7.31 -11.31
C GLY A 56 -14.39 -7.03 -9.84
N GLU A 57 -13.30 -7.59 -9.31
CA GLU A 57 -12.93 -7.49 -7.89
C GLU A 57 -11.46 -7.15 -7.71
N VAL A 58 -11.16 -6.38 -6.67
CA VAL A 58 -9.80 -6.04 -6.24
C VAL A 58 -9.75 -5.91 -4.72
N TRP A 59 -8.62 -6.28 -4.14
CA TRP A 59 -8.33 -6.01 -2.74
C TRP A 59 -7.75 -4.61 -2.55
N ILE A 60 -8.27 -3.86 -1.61
CA ILE A 60 -7.76 -2.55 -1.22
C ILE A 60 -7.61 -2.44 0.30
N LYS A 61 -6.69 -1.63 0.76
CA LYS A 61 -6.56 -1.24 2.17
C LYS A 61 -7.82 -0.53 2.63
N MET A 62 -8.37 -0.93 3.77
CA MET A 62 -9.55 -0.28 4.32
C MET A 62 -9.24 1.18 4.69
N GLY A 63 -10.14 2.09 4.30
CA GLY A 63 -9.96 3.52 4.50
C GLY A 63 -9.10 4.21 3.41
N ALA A 64 -8.53 3.47 2.46
CA ALA A 64 -7.74 4.06 1.38
C ALA A 64 -8.57 4.69 0.26
N MET A 65 -9.84 4.29 0.09
CA MET A 65 -10.72 4.86 -0.95
C MET A 65 -11.01 6.33 -0.65
N VAL A 66 -10.70 7.20 -1.60
CA VAL A 66 -10.97 8.66 -1.53
C VAL A 66 -12.11 9.08 -2.44
N ALA A 67 -12.31 8.40 -3.57
CA ALA A 67 -13.42 8.62 -4.50
C ALA A 67 -13.68 7.35 -5.33
N TYR A 68 -14.84 7.26 -5.95
CA TYR A 68 -15.13 6.26 -6.98
C TYR A 68 -16.22 6.76 -7.95
N THR A 69 -16.23 6.18 -9.14
CA THR A 69 -17.26 6.39 -10.16
C THR A 69 -17.85 5.04 -10.56
N GLY A 70 -19.03 5.06 -11.19
CA GLY A 70 -19.68 3.84 -11.69
C GLY A 70 -20.42 3.06 -10.61
N GLN A 71 -20.52 1.74 -10.78
CA GLN A 71 -21.24 0.83 -9.88
C GLN A 71 -20.26 0.02 -9.06
N VAL A 72 -19.83 0.56 -7.94
CA VAL A 72 -18.84 -0.06 -7.05
C VAL A 72 -19.45 -0.35 -5.68
N LYS A 73 -19.14 -1.53 -5.14
CA LYS A 73 -19.49 -1.96 -3.78
C LYS A 73 -18.23 -2.31 -3.02
N PHE A 74 -18.19 -1.96 -1.73
CA PHE A 74 -17.11 -2.32 -0.83
C PHE A 74 -17.61 -3.38 0.18
N VAL A 75 -16.95 -4.53 0.18
CA VAL A 75 -17.36 -5.67 1.01
C VAL A 75 -16.22 -6.02 1.98
N ARG A 76 -16.52 -5.95 3.27
CA ARG A 76 -15.59 -6.46 4.30
C ARG A 76 -15.66 -7.99 4.31
N GLU A 77 -14.54 -8.68 4.14
CA GLU A 77 -14.51 -10.11 4.38
C GLU A 77 -14.68 -10.41 5.87
N GLY A 78 -15.60 -11.23 6.17
CA GLY A 78 -16.00 -11.63 7.52
C GLY A 78 -17.47 -11.94 7.60
N LEU A 79 -18.24 -11.44 6.65
CA LEU A 79 -19.71 -11.62 6.65
C LEU A 79 -20.24 -12.59 5.59
N LEU A 80 -19.50 -12.96 4.53
CA LEU A 80 -20.10 -13.67 3.39
C LEU A 80 -19.33 -14.87 2.81
N ASP A 81 -18.08 -15.19 3.21
CA ASP A 81 -17.34 -16.26 2.54
C ASP A 81 -16.85 -17.37 3.46
N GLN A 82 -17.31 -18.59 3.19
CA GLN A 82 -16.85 -19.83 3.85
C GLN A 82 -15.54 -20.39 3.25
N GLY A 83 -14.90 -19.68 2.29
CA GLY A 83 -13.84 -20.24 1.44
C GLY A 83 -12.40 -19.87 1.79
N LEU A 84 -12.15 -18.75 2.45
CA LEU A 84 -10.80 -18.35 2.85
C LEU A 84 -10.56 -18.68 4.32
N GLY A 85 -9.52 -19.47 4.56
CA GLY A 85 -9.26 -20.12 5.85
C GLY A 85 -9.32 -19.18 7.07
N ASN A 86 -9.67 -19.74 8.22
CA ASN A 86 -9.86 -19.06 9.51
C ASN A 86 -8.68 -18.13 9.95
N LEU A 87 -7.52 -18.22 9.31
CA LEU A 87 -6.36 -17.38 9.55
C LEU A 87 -6.50 -15.98 8.90
N LEU A 88 -7.05 -15.90 7.68
CA LEU A 88 -7.37 -14.62 7.04
C LEU A 88 -8.45 -13.86 7.82
N LYS A 89 -9.47 -14.58 8.30
CA LYS A 89 -10.54 -14.00 9.13
C LYS A 89 -10.00 -13.36 10.41
N LYS A 90 -9.02 -13.99 11.07
CA LYS A 90 -8.41 -13.46 12.29
C LYS A 90 -7.54 -12.22 12.04
N ALA A 91 -6.89 -12.12 10.89
CA ALA A 91 -6.04 -10.99 10.58
C ALA A 91 -6.81 -9.78 10.05
N ILE A 92 -7.96 -10.03 9.39
CA ILE A 92 -8.88 -8.99 8.93
C ILE A 92 -9.71 -8.42 10.10
N SER A 93 -9.92 -9.19 11.17
CA SER A 93 -10.68 -8.77 12.37
C SER A 93 -9.81 -8.28 13.53
N GLY A 94 -8.48 -8.41 13.44
CA GLY A 94 -7.53 -7.97 14.46
C GLY A 94 -6.97 -6.57 14.17
N GLU A 95 -6.08 -6.08 15.03
CA GLU A 95 -5.40 -4.77 14.93
C GLU A 95 -4.35 -4.71 13.81
N GLY A 96 -4.53 -5.45 12.70
CA GLY A 96 -3.66 -5.48 11.54
C GLY A 96 -4.24 -4.72 10.35
N THR A 97 -3.56 -4.79 9.20
CA THR A 97 -4.03 -4.17 7.95
C THR A 97 -5.39 -4.73 7.58
N GLN A 98 -6.39 -3.90 7.72
CA GLN A 98 -7.75 -4.26 7.35
C GLN A 98 -7.86 -4.11 5.83
N LEU A 99 -8.22 -5.20 5.17
CA LEU A 99 -8.48 -5.23 3.73
C LEU A 99 -9.99 -5.26 3.48
N THR A 100 -10.40 -4.66 2.38
CA THR A 100 -11.76 -4.72 1.86
C THR A 100 -11.71 -5.04 0.38
N LYS A 101 -12.74 -5.70 -0.14
CA LYS A 101 -12.90 -5.90 -1.57
C LYS A 101 -13.69 -4.74 -2.16
N ALA A 102 -13.16 -4.14 -3.23
CA ALA A 102 -13.96 -3.32 -4.13
C ALA A 102 -14.43 -4.23 -5.27
N MET A 103 -15.73 -4.17 -5.56
CA MET A 103 -16.40 -5.07 -6.54
C MET A 103 -17.29 -4.25 -7.46
N GLY A 104 -17.28 -4.54 -8.75
CA GLY A 104 -18.15 -3.91 -9.73
C GLY A 104 -17.44 -3.38 -10.95
N HIS A 105 -17.91 -2.24 -11.47
CA HIS A 105 -17.38 -1.59 -12.67
C HIS A 105 -17.31 -0.08 -12.46
N GLY A 106 -16.18 0.52 -12.78
CA GLY A 106 -15.92 1.95 -12.65
C GLY A 106 -14.49 2.23 -12.21
N SER A 107 -14.19 3.47 -11.83
CA SER A 107 -12.88 3.86 -11.29
C SER A 107 -12.96 3.97 -9.77
N VAL A 108 -11.91 3.50 -9.09
CA VAL A 108 -11.75 3.65 -7.64
C VAL A 108 -10.42 4.34 -7.35
N PHE A 109 -10.50 5.55 -6.82
CA PHE A 109 -9.33 6.34 -6.46
C PHE A 109 -8.94 6.03 -5.01
N CYS A 110 -7.68 5.66 -4.82
CA CYS A 110 -7.13 5.31 -3.51
C CYS A 110 -5.90 6.17 -3.17
N ALA A 111 -5.77 6.50 -1.89
CA ALA A 111 -4.61 7.17 -1.31
C ALA A 111 -4.37 6.65 0.11
N ASP A 112 -3.17 6.84 0.64
CA ASP A 112 -2.81 6.44 2.00
C ASP A 112 -2.00 7.53 2.69
N SER A 113 -2.70 8.43 3.39
CA SER A 113 -2.09 9.47 4.25
C SER A 113 -0.99 10.29 3.57
N GLY A 114 -1.10 10.50 2.26
CA GLY A 114 -0.10 11.23 1.47
C GLY A 114 1.21 10.48 1.23
N LYS A 115 1.26 9.17 1.50
CA LYS A 115 2.39 8.31 1.11
C LYS A 115 2.54 8.25 -0.40
N LYS A 116 3.75 8.03 -0.85
CA LYS A 116 4.07 7.75 -2.25
C LYS A 116 3.61 6.35 -2.63
N ILE A 117 3.05 6.20 -3.83
CA ILE A 117 2.53 4.92 -4.32
C ILE A 117 3.47 4.37 -5.39
N THR A 118 3.75 3.07 -5.30
CA THR A 118 4.51 2.32 -6.31
C THR A 118 3.68 1.14 -6.77
N ILE A 119 3.48 1.02 -8.08
CA ILE A 119 2.81 -0.11 -8.72
C ILE A 119 3.87 -1.13 -9.13
N LEU A 120 3.64 -2.40 -8.80
CA LEU A 120 4.48 -3.53 -9.13
C LEU A 120 3.69 -4.56 -9.93
N GLN A 121 4.30 -5.15 -10.95
CA GLN A 121 3.77 -6.29 -11.70
C GLN A 121 4.55 -7.53 -11.30
N LEU A 122 3.93 -8.45 -10.56
CA LEU A 122 4.49 -9.78 -10.29
C LEU A 122 4.27 -10.71 -11.49
N LYS A 123 5.27 -11.53 -11.82
CA LYS A 123 5.23 -12.51 -12.90
C LYS A 123 5.67 -13.88 -12.38
N ASN A 124 4.77 -14.58 -11.71
CA ASN A 124 5.04 -15.82 -10.98
C ASN A 124 6.13 -15.62 -9.90
N GLU A 125 6.01 -14.51 -9.19
CA GLU A 125 6.93 -14.06 -8.16
C GLU A 125 6.22 -13.99 -6.82
N ALA A 126 7.00 -13.85 -5.75
CA ALA A 126 6.49 -13.63 -4.41
C ALA A 126 7.21 -12.49 -3.71
N ILE A 127 6.45 -11.66 -3.02
CA ILE A 127 6.96 -10.60 -2.14
C ILE A 127 6.26 -10.69 -0.79
N CYS A 128 6.94 -10.24 0.26
CA CYS A 128 6.34 -9.95 1.56
C CYS A 128 6.26 -8.43 1.72
N VAL A 129 5.10 -7.92 2.05
CA VAL A 129 4.85 -6.47 2.23
C VAL A 129 4.43 -6.23 3.67
N ASN A 130 4.95 -5.16 4.29
CA ASN A 130 4.43 -4.68 5.57
C ASN A 130 2.95 -4.31 5.40
N GLY A 131 2.11 -4.78 6.30
CA GLY A 131 0.66 -4.57 6.18
C GLY A 131 0.26 -3.10 6.09
N ASN A 132 1.01 -2.19 6.71
CA ASN A 132 0.72 -0.75 6.63
C ASN A 132 1.09 -0.12 5.29
N ASP A 133 1.95 -0.77 4.53
CA ASP A 133 2.42 -0.29 3.23
C ASP A 133 1.76 -1.00 2.04
N LEU A 134 0.88 -1.98 2.28
CA LEU A 134 0.08 -2.61 1.24
C LEU A 134 -1.18 -1.76 0.96
N LEU A 135 -1.33 -1.24 -0.26
CA LEU A 135 -2.46 -0.40 -0.66
C LEU A 135 -3.55 -1.20 -1.39
N ALA A 136 -3.16 -1.94 -2.43
CA ALA A 136 -4.09 -2.72 -3.24
C ALA A 136 -3.39 -3.89 -3.94
N PHE A 137 -4.13 -4.94 -4.30
CA PHE A 137 -3.62 -6.04 -5.13
C PHE A 137 -4.73 -6.78 -5.87
N GLU A 138 -4.37 -7.37 -7.00
CA GLU A 138 -5.28 -8.17 -7.83
C GLU A 138 -5.71 -9.47 -7.16
N MET A 139 -6.93 -9.92 -7.48
CA MET A 139 -7.48 -11.21 -7.03
C MET A 139 -6.71 -12.44 -7.53
N SER A 140 -5.92 -12.28 -8.59
CA SER A 140 -5.04 -13.32 -9.15
C SER A 140 -3.89 -13.71 -8.22
N LEU A 141 -3.52 -12.81 -7.30
CA LEU A 141 -2.48 -13.04 -6.31
C LEU A 141 -3.03 -13.79 -5.09
N LYS A 142 -2.21 -14.70 -4.55
CA LYS A 142 -2.53 -15.46 -3.34
C LYS A 142 -1.95 -14.76 -2.12
N PRO A 143 -2.78 -14.19 -1.24
CA PRO A 143 -2.31 -13.58 -0.01
C PRO A 143 -2.09 -14.65 1.08
N GLU A 144 -0.97 -14.56 1.78
CA GLU A 144 -0.69 -15.31 2.99
C GLU A 144 -0.24 -14.35 4.10
N ILE A 145 -0.89 -14.41 5.24
CA ILE A 145 -0.53 -13.55 6.37
C ILE A 145 0.60 -14.20 7.16
N LYS A 146 1.71 -13.50 7.25
CA LYS A 146 2.87 -13.87 8.06
C LYS A 146 2.84 -13.08 9.37
N MET A 147 2.37 -13.70 10.44
CA MET A 147 2.45 -13.12 11.78
C MET A 147 3.84 -13.36 12.36
N MET A 148 4.57 -12.30 12.62
CA MET A 148 5.84 -12.39 13.37
C MET A 148 5.54 -12.46 14.87
N ARG A 149 5.19 -13.65 15.35
CA ARG A 149 4.65 -13.92 16.72
C ARG A 149 5.50 -13.39 17.88
N ARG A 150 6.79 -13.15 17.70
CA ARG A 150 7.67 -12.64 18.75
C ARG A 150 7.69 -11.13 18.87
N ILE A 151 7.20 -10.40 17.85
CA ILE A 151 7.15 -8.93 17.90
C ILE A 151 5.82 -8.44 18.45
N SER A 152 4.72 -9.18 18.27
CA SER A 152 3.38 -8.75 18.68
C SER A 152 3.24 -8.47 20.18
N SER A 153 4.11 -9.02 21.00
CA SER A 153 4.16 -8.73 22.45
C SER A 153 5.11 -7.57 22.81
N MET A 154 5.99 -7.17 21.88
CA MET A 154 7.02 -6.13 22.12
C MET A 154 6.72 -4.82 21.39
N LEU A 155 6.03 -4.89 20.26
CA LEU A 155 5.56 -3.73 19.52
C LEU A 155 4.06 -3.65 19.72
N ALA A 156 3.64 -2.66 20.45
CA ALA A 156 2.22 -2.34 20.60
C ALA A 156 1.62 -2.06 19.22
N GLY A 157 0.83 -3.01 18.69
CA GLY A 157 0.20 -2.89 17.37
C GLY A 157 0.53 -4.02 16.38
N GLY A 158 1.41 -4.97 16.70
CA GLY A 158 1.69 -6.17 15.90
C GLY A 158 2.12 -5.90 14.46
N LEU A 159 3.35 -6.23 14.08
CA LEU A 159 3.78 -6.18 12.68
C LEU A 159 3.11 -7.32 11.91
N PHE A 160 2.20 -6.96 11.04
CA PHE A 160 1.62 -7.83 10.04
C PHE A 160 2.38 -7.71 8.74
N ASN A 161 2.78 -8.84 8.20
CA ASN A 161 3.32 -8.91 6.86
C ASN A 161 2.42 -9.79 6.01
N ILE A 162 2.17 -9.35 4.80
CA ILE A 162 1.35 -10.08 3.84
C ILE A 162 2.28 -10.56 2.74
N ARG A 163 2.39 -11.88 2.60
CA ARG A 163 3.07 -12.51 1.48
C ARG A 163 2.07 -12.60 0.33
N LEU A 164 2.42 -12.01 -0.81
CA LEU A 164 1.68 -12.09 -2.06
C LEU A 164 2.47 -12.94 -3.05
N GLU A 165 1.81 -13.90 -3.69
CA GLU A 165 2.45 -14.79 -4.65
C GLU A 165 1.58 -14.98 -5.89
N GLY A 166 2.20 -15.02 -7.07
CA GLY A 166 1.54 -15.28 -8.33
C GLY A 166 1.90 -14.31 -9.44
N THR A 167 0.95 -14.12 -10.35
CA THR A 167 1.04 -13.15 -11.45
C THR A 167 -0.09 -12.16 -11.32
N GLY A 168 0.22 -10.87 -11.20
CA GLY A 168 -0.77 -9.82 -11.01
C GLY A 168 -0.14 -8.52 -10.52
N MET A 169 -0.93 -7.46 -10.42
CA MET A 169 -0.49 -6.14 -9.98
C MET A 169 -0.64 -5.96 -8.48
N VAL A 170 0.31 -5.24 -7.89
CA VAL A 170 0.31 -4.82 -6.48
C VAL A 170 0.61 -3.34 -6.43
N ALA A 171 -0.11 -2.59 -5.61
CA ALA A 171 0.22 -1.22 -5.24
C ALA A 171 0.68 -1.19 -3.78
N ILE A 172 1.86 -0.64 -3.55
CA ILE A 172 2.43 -0.43 -2.23
C ILE A 172 2.61 1.06 -1.96
N THR A 173 2.74 1.43 -0.69
CA THR A 173 3.00 2.79 -0.27
C THR A 173 4.32 2.91 0.48
N SER A 174 4.91 4.09 0.46
CA SER A 174 6.08 4.43 1.27
C SER A 174 6.08 5.92 1.62
N HIS A 175 6.63 6.25 2.79
CA HIS A 175 6.99 7.62 3.07
C HIS A 175 8.26 7.97 2.30
N TYR A 176 8.19 8.96 1.41
CA TYR A 176 9.28 9.39 0.54
C TYR A 176 9.74 8.30 -0.46
N ASP A 177 10.95 8.46 -1.00
CA ASP A 177 11.53 7.51 -1.94
C ASP A 177 12.15 6.33 -1.20
N PRO A 178 11.74 5.09 -1.48
CA PRO A 178 12.28 3.92 -0.83
C PRO A 178 13.65 3.56 -1.39
N LEU A 179 14.44 2.82 -0.58
CA LEU A 179 15.74 2.27 -0.95
C LEU A 179 15.67 0.75 -0.98
N THR A 180 16.15 0.15 -2.06
CA THR A 180 16.30 -1.30 -2.19
C THR A 180 17.72 -1.72 -1.86
N LEU A 181 17.86 -2.65 -0.91
CA LEU A 181 19.11 -3.25 -0.49
C LEU A 181 19.17 -4.71 -0.96
N PRO A 182 20.17 -5.11 -1.76
CA PRO A 182 20.37 -6.51 -2.15
C PRO A 182 20.81 -7.33 -0.93
N VAL A 183 20.24 -8.52 -0.78
CA VAL A 183 20.61 -9.51 0.22
C VAL A 183 21.32 -10.66 -0.47
N THR A 184 22.53 -10.98 -0.02
CA THR A 184 23.30 -12.12 -0.51
C THR A 184 23.83 -12.96 0.66
N PRO A 185 24.27 -14.21 0.45
CA PRO A 185 24.85 -15.04 1.49
C PRO A 185 26.04 -14.39 2.20
N ASN A 186 26.82 -13.57 1.46
CA ASN A 186 27.99 -12.87 1.98
C ASN A 186 27.69 -11.45 2.50
N SER A 187 26.50 -10.95 2.24
CA SER A 187 26.08 -9.60 2.64
C SER A 187 24.63 -9.65 3.17
N PRO A 188 24.44 -10.12 4.43
CA PRO A 188 23.16 -10.06 5.10
C PRO A 188 22.79 -8.60 5.40
N VAL A 189 21.50 -8.29 5.41
CA VAL A 189 20.97 -6.95 5.67
C VAL A 189 20.18 -6.96 6.98
N THR A 190 20.41 -5.97 7.82
CA THR A 190 19.63 -5.75 9.05
C THR A 190 18.86 -4.44 8.92
N THR A 191 17.57 -4.47 9.23
CA THR A 191 16.67 -3.30 9.13
C THR A 191 15.88 -3.08 10.41
N ASP A 192 15.37 -1.85 10.56
CA ASP A 192 14.29 -1.56 11.51
C ASP A 192 12.97 -2.09 10.93
N PRO A 193 12.18 -2.85 11.71
CA PRO A 193 10.87 -3.32 11.28
C PRO A 193 9.91 -2.21 10.82
N ASN A 194 9.96 -1.04 11.48
CA ASN A 194 9.08 0.08 11.20
C ASN A 194 9.49 0.89 9.96
N ALA A 195 10.74 0.74 9.51
CA ALA A 195 11.25 1.32 8.28
C ALA A 195 11.23 0.32 7.11
N THR A 196 10.85 -0.94 7.35
CA THR A 196 10.86 -1.99 6.32
C THR A 196 9.53 -2.05 5.59
N VAL A 197 9.54 -1.75 4.29
CA VAL A 197 8.36 -1.70 3.44
C VAL A 197 8.00 -3.08 2.88
N MET A 198 8.99 -3.76 2.26
CA MET A 198 8.77 -5.07 1.66
C MET A 198 10.11 -5.82 1.45
N TRP A 199 10.02 -7.11 1.12
CA TRP A 199 11.18 -7.95 0.74
C TRP A 199 10.79 -9.12 -0.14
N SER A 200 11.79 -9.80 -0.71
CA SER A 200 11.59 -11.00 -1.53
C SER A 200 10.86 -12.10 -0.75
N GLY A 201 9.85 -12.70 -1.34
CA GLY A 201 8.98 -13.69 -0.67
C GLY A 201 9.66 -15.01 -0.28
N ASN A 202 10.91 -15.23 -0.71
CA ASN A 202 11.75 -16.36 -0.30
C ASN A 202 12.64 -16.09 0.90
N LEU A 203 12.68 -14.84 1.41
CA LEU A 203 13.44 -14.49 2.60
C LEU A 203 12.55 -14.56 3.84
N GLU A 204 13.04 -15.21 4.89
CA GLU A 204 12.43 -15.22 6.22
C GLU A 204 13.35 -14.46 7.19
N PRO A 205 12.96 -13.25 7.63
CA PRO A 205 13.81 -12.47 8.51
C PRO A 205 13.89 -13.08 9.92
N GLU A 206 15.09 -13.11 10.47
CA GLU A 206 15.34 -13.40 11.88
C GLU A 206 15.16 -12.15 12.71
N LEU A 207 14.45 -12.27 13.83
CA LEU A 207 14.31 -11.16 14.77
C LEU A 207 15.46 -11.15 15.74
N LYS A 208 16.13 -10.02 15.86
CA LYS A 208 17.19 -9.77 16.84
C LYS A 208 16.72 -8.69 17.81
N THR A 209 16.96 -8.94 19.09
CA THR A 209 16.86 -7.95 20.15
C THR A 209 18.27 -7.56 20.54
N ASP A 210 18.71 -6.35 20.25
CA ASP A 210 20.05 -5.90 20.63
C ASP A 210 20.00 -5.23 22.01
N ILE A 211 20.46 -5.98 23.02
CA ILE A 211 20.50 -5.51 24.42
C ILE A 211 21.60 -4.44 24.62
N GLN A 212 22.56 -4.33 23.70
CA GLN A 212 23.74 -3.47 23.88
C GLN A 212 23.51 -2.00 23.48
N TRP A 213 22.47 -1.69 22.70
CA TRP A 213 22.14 -0.30 22.32
C TRP A 213 21.49 0.52 23.44
N LYS A 214 21.09 -0.13 24.56
CA LYS A 214 20.53 0.56 25.75
C LYS A 214 21.48 1.57 26.39
N THR A 215 22.79 1.48 26.12
CA THR A 215 23.79 2.31 26.76
C THR A 215 24.11 3.61 26.02
N PHE A 216 23.69 3.75 24.73
CA PHE A 216 24.12 4.87 23.91
C PHE A 216 23.06 5.97 23.70
N ILE A 217 21.79 5.69 23.90
CA ILE A 217 20.74 6.68 23.70
C ILE A 217 19.91 6.79 24.98
N GLY A 218 20.22 7.77 25.80
CA GLY A 218 19.53 8.09 27.06
C GLY A 218 18.10 8.61 26.89
N ARG A 219 17.29 7.99 26.03
CA ARG A 219 15.86 8.27 25.86
C ARG A 219 15.07 6.98 25.61
N GLY A 220 14.27 6.63 26.61
CA GLY A 220 13.10 5.76 26.44
C GLY A 220 13.40 4.26 26.43
N SER A 221 12.75 3.55 27.29
CA SER A 221 12.67 2.09 27.42
C SER A 221 11.99 1.43 26.20
N GLY A 222 12.68 1.35 25.05
CA GLY A 222 12.25 0.55 23.92
C GLY A 222 13.32 -0.48 23.62
N GLU A 223 13.04 -1.78 23.72
CA GLU A 223 13.90 -2.80 23.15
C GLU A 223 13.88 -2.60 21.63
N SER A 224 15.02 -2.21 21.04
CA SER A 224 15.11 -2.07 19.58
C SER A 224 15.13 -3.47 18.95
N VAL A 225 14.01 -3.87 18.41
CA VAL A 225 13.90 -5.09 17.62
C VAL A 225 14.43 -4.80 16.21
N GLN A 226 15.24 -5.71 15.69
CA GLN A 226 15.80 -5.63 14.35
C GLN A 226 15.37 -6.86 13.53
N MET A 227 15.24 -6.69 12.22
CA MET A 227 15.01 -7.77 11.26
C MET A 227 16.31 -8.05 10.50
N LEU A 228 16.85 -9.26 10.64
CA LEU A 228 18.02 -9.71 9.91
C LEU A 228 17.59 -10.59 8.73
N PHE A 229 17.95 -10.18 7.54
CA PHE A 229 17.70 -10.90 6.29
C PHE A 229 18.98 -11.62 5.84
N ARG A 230 18.85 -12.93 5.55
CA ARG A 230 19.92 -13.79 5.02
C ARG A 230 19.42 -14.55 3.79
N GLY A 231 20.31 -14.87 2.86
CA GLY A 231 19.99 -15.63 1.64
C GLY A 231 20.22 -14.82 0.38
N ASN A 232 19.41 -15.04 -0.65
CA ASN A 232 19.47 -14.34 -1.92
C ASN A 232 18.14 -13.64 -2.17
N GLY A 233 18.17 -12.31 -2.32
CA GLY A 233 16.97 -11.52 -2.56
C GLY A 233 17.23 -10.04 -2.35
N PHE A 234 16.19 -9.34 -1.92
CA PHE A 234 16.26 -7.92 -1.61
C PHE A 234 15.34 -7.56 -0.43
N VAL A 235 15.62 -6.44 0.19
CA VAL A 235 14.73 -5.76 1.15
C VAL A 235 14.60 -4.30 0.76
N VAL A 236 13.39 -3.75 0.89
CA VAL A 236 13.07 -2.34 0.61
C VAL A 236 12.77 -1.65 1.92
N VAL A 237 13.45 -0.53 2.14
CA VAL A 237 13.27 0.31 3.32
C VAL A 237 12.87 1.72 2.91
N GLN A 238 12.23 2.45 3.83
CA GLN A 238 11.87 3.86 3.65
C GLN A 238 12.62 4.72 4.67
N PRO A 239 12.90 6.02 4.38
CA PRO A 239 13.56 6.93 5.30
C PRO A 239 12.56 7.49 6.33
N TYR A 240 11.78 6.62 6.93
CA TYR A 240 10.75 6.94 7.90
C TYR A 240 10.46 5.73 8.79
N GLU A 241 10.30 5.94 10.07
CA GLU A 241 9.86 4.93 11.03
C GLU A 241 8.37 5.10 11.29
N GLU A 242 7.55 4.09 10.97
CA GLU A 242 6.14 4.07 11.31
C GLU A 242 5.97 4.02 12.83
N VAL A 243 5.39 5.08 13.40
CA VAL A 243 5.10 5.14 14.84
C VAL A 243 3.65 4.72 15.07
N TYR A 244 3.46 3.59 15.73
CA TYR A 244 2.14 3.11 16.11
C TYR A 244 1.73 3.78 17.43
N TYR A 245 0.85 4.78 17.35
CA TYR A 245 0.21 5.32 18.54
C TYR A 245 -0.86 4.33 19.03
N GLN A 246 -0.66 3.73 20.19
CA GLN A 246 -1.76 3.09 20.88
C GLN A 246 -2.80 4.16 21.20
N ASN A 247 -4.02 4.00 20.70
CA ASN A 247 -5.16 4.70 21.27
C ASN A 247 -5.36 4.16 22.69
N ILE A 248 -4.76 4.83 23.68
CA ILE A 248 -5.10 4.64 25.07
C ILE A 248 -6.51 5.23 25.19
N GLN A 249 -7.51 4.37 25.04
CA GLN A 249 -8.86 4.71 25.49
C GLN A 249 -8.83 4.75 27.02
N SER A 250 -8.83 5.97 27.53
CA SER A 250 -9.13 6.29 28.93
C SER A 250 -10.59 6.04 29.24
#